data_94effd99ca97e2436d1c172a02717b0c
#
_entry.id   94effd99ca97e2436d1c172a02717b0c
#
_cell.length_a   1.000
_cell.length_b   1.000
_cell.length_c   1.000
_cell.angle_alpha   90.00
_cell.angle_beta   90.00
_cell.angle_gamma   90.00
#
_symmetry.space_group_name_H-M   'P 1'
#
loop_
_entity.id
_entity.type
_entity.pdbx_description
1 polymer ?
#
loop_
_entity_poly.entity_id
_entity_poly.type
_entity_poly.pdbx_seq_one_letter_code
_entity_poly.pdbx_strand_id
1 'polypeptide(L)'
;MFAFDGFVPVIHESAFVHPQATVTGNVVIGRDVYVGPGAAIRGDWGGIVIDDGCNVQESCTIHMFPGVTVHLERSAHIGHGAIVHGARIGENALIGMNAVVMDNATVGAGSIVGALCFVPSEMQIPPRSVVVGNPAKVVKQVSDEMLAWKTEGTALYQALPARLRESLHPCEPLREVPAGRAQHEMSYRTWKETRT
;
A
#
# COMPACT_ATOMS: atom_id res chain seq x y z
N MET A 1 15.62 2.14 9.18
CA MET A 1 15.29 0.87 9.84
C MET A 1 15.73 0.93 11.27
N PHE A 2 14.90 0.48 12.23
CA PHE A 2 15.20 0.51 13.65
C PHE A 2 14.76 -0.78 14.34
N ALA A 3 15.63 -1.38 15.13
CA ALA A 3 15.23 -2.42 16.06
C ALA A 3 14.53 -1.78 17.27
N PHE A 4 13.58 -2.50 17.86
CA PHE A 4 12.87 -2.09 19.07
C PHE A 4 12.60 -3.32 19.93
N ASP A 5 12.93 -3.26 21.22
CA ASP A 5 12.77 -4.35 22.21
C ASP A 5 13.26 -5.72 21.73
N GLY A 6 14.41 -5.75 21.05
CA GLY A 6 15.00 -6.96 20.50
C GLY A 6 14.42 -7.43 19.15
N PHE A 7 13.32 -6.83 18.67
CA PHE A 7 12.79 -7.12 17.35
C PHE A 7 13.51 -6.29 16.29
N VAL A 8 14.09 -6.99 15.32
CA VAL A 8 14.73 -6.40 14.12
C VAL A 8 13.81 -6.64 12.95
N PRO A 9 13.47 -5.63 12.14
CA PRO A 9 12.66 -5.83 10.94
C PRO A 9 13.28 -6.85 9.99
N VAL A 10 12.46 -7.76 9.45
CA VAL A 10 12.84 -8.76 8.45
C VAL A 10 12.31 -8.31 7.10
N ILE A 11 13.20 -8.10 6.14
CA ILE A 11 12.84 -7.58 4.82
C ILE A 11 13.47 -8.48 3.76
N HIS A 12 12.62 -9.00 2.85
CA HIS A 12 13.11 -9.83 1.76
C HIS A 12 14.01 -8.98 0.82
N GLU A 13 15.09 -9.58 0.30
CA GLU A 13 16.08 -8.89 -0.54
C GLU A 13 15.52 -8.29 -1.82
N SER A 14 14.43 -8.85 -2.36
CA SER A 14 13.73 -8.32 -3.54
C SER A 14 12.76 -7.17 -3.23
N ALA A 15 12.49 -6.88 -1.95
CA ALA A 15 11.69 -5.72 -1.57
C ALA A 15 12.50 -4.43 -1.71
N PHE A 16 11.82 -3.33 -1.99
CA PHE A 16 12.40 -2.00 -1.98
C PHE A 16 11.74 -1.15 -0.90
N VAL A 17 12.54 -0.71 0.07
CA VAL A 17 12.13 0.26 1.08
C VAL A 17 12.90 1.55 0.85
N HIS A 18 12.17 2.61 0.52
CA HIS A 18 12.79 3.90 0.22
C HIS A 18 13.63 4.40 1.42
N PRO A 19 14.81 4.99 1.21
CA PRO A 19 15.67 5.47 2.30
C PRO A 19 14.99 6.44 3.29
N GLN A 20 13.97 7.17 2.86
CA GLN A 20 13.18 8.08 3.70
C GLN A 20 11.96 7.41 4.36
N ALA A 21 11.74 6.13 4.17
CA ALA A 21 10.73 5.39 4.92
C ALA A 21 11.28 4.94 6.27
N THR A 22 10.40 4.87 7.27
CA THR A 22 10.74 4.37 8.61
C THR A 22 10.09 3.01 8.85
N VAL A 23 10.90 2.01 9.17
CA VAL A 23 10.43 0.67 9.57
C VAL A 23 11.04 0.34 10.93
N THR A 24 10.20 0.03 11.92
CA THR A 24 10.63 -0.15 13.33
C THR A 24 10.02 -1.41 13.94
N GLY A 25 10.83 -2.19 14.63
CA GLY A 25 10.39 -3.28 15.50
C GLY A 25 9.94 -4.55 14.76
N ASN A 26 8.89 -5.20 15.23
CA ASN A 26 8.41 -6.48 14.76
C ASN A 26 7.65 -6.36 13.43
N VAL A 27 8.40 -6.21 12.35
CA VAL A 27 7.88 -6.05 10.99
C VAL A 27 8.50 -7.10 10.07
N VAL A 28 7.67 -7.79 9.30
CA VAL A 28 8.09 -8.74 8.24
C VAL A 28 7.58 -8.25 6.90
N ILE A 29 8.48 -8.08 5.93
CA ILE A 29 8.18 -7.61 4.57
C ILE A 29 8.60 -8.67 3.56
N GLY A 30 7.66 -9.15 2.77
CA GLY A 30 7.81 -10.19 1.77
C GLY A 30 8.50 -9.74 0.49
N ARG A 31 8.41 -10.61 -0.55
CA ARG A 31 9.06 -10.41 -1.85
C ARG A 31 8.38 -9.30 -2.65
N ASP A 32 9.19 -8.58 -3.43
CA ASP A 32 8.74 -7.60 -4.42
C ASP A 32 7.77 -6.55 -3.85
N VAL A 33 7.89 -6.28 -2.54
CA VAL A 33 7.13 -5.25 -1.84
C VAL A 33 7.79 -3.89 -2.11
N TYR A 34 6.96 -2.91 -2.46
CA TYR A 34 7.36 -1.51 -2.55
C TYR A 34 6.93 -0.74 -1.30
N VAL A 35 7.86 -0.01 -0.68
CA VAL A 35 7.59 0.94 0.40
C VAL A 35 8.10 2.31 -0.01
N GLY A 36 7.19 3.27 -0.18
CA GLY A 36 7.46 4.61 -0.66
C GLY A 36 8.06 5.55 0.38
N PRO A 37 8.59 6.72 -0.05
CA PRO A 37 9.17 7.73 0.85
C PRO A 37 8.14 8.24 1.85
N GLY A 38 8.59 8.51 3.08
CA GLY A 38 7.75 9.00 4.17
C GLY A 38 6.78 7.99 4.76
N ALA A 39 6.74 6.74 4.26
CA ALA A 39 5.94 5.70 4.89
C ALA A 39 6.50 5.35 6.28
N ALA A 40 5.61 5.23 7.27
CA ALA A 40 5.92 4.88 8.65
C ALA A 40 5.27 3.54 9.02
N ILE A 41 6.09 2.50 9.19
CA ILE A 41 5.66 1.15 9.53
C ILE A 41 6.26 0.81 10.89
N ARG A 42 5.42 0.76 11.93
CA ARG A 42 5.87 0.69 13.31
C ARG A 42 5.25 -0.48 14.07
N GLY A 43 6.01 -1.58 14.20
CA GLY A 43 5.66 -2.80 14.93
C GLY A 43 6.27 -2.83 16.34
N ASP A 44 5.97 -1.81 17.15
CA ASP A 44 6.51 -1.64 18.51
C ASP A 44 5.56 -2.19 19.59
N TRP A 45 4.27 -2.27 19.31
CA TRP A 45 3.26 -2.80 20.24
C TRP A 45 2.67 -4.15 19.80
N GLY A 46 3.00 -4.60 18.62
CA GLY A 46 2.52 -5.86 18.05
C GLY A 46 3.32 -6.22 16.80
N GLY A 47 2.72 -7.02 15.91
CA GLY A 47 3.35 -7.44 14.66
C GLY A 47 2.80 -6.74 13.43
N ILE A 48 3.63 -6.61 12.40
CA ILE A 48 3.19 -6.22 11.06
C ILE A 48 3.73 -7.25 10.08
N VAL A 49 2.83 -7.86 9.31
CA VAL A 49 3.18 -8.79 8.24
C VAL A 49 2.68 -8.20 6.92
N ILE A 50 3.60 -8.04 5.99
CA ILE A 50 3.33 -7.54 4.64
C ILE A 50 3.75 -8.63 3.67
N ASP A 51 2.77 -9.32 3.09
CA ASP A 51 3.01 -10.43 2.17
C ASP A 51 3.56 -9.96 0.82
N ASP A 52 3.94 -10.93 -0.02
CA ASP A 52 4.58 -10.69 -1.31
C ASP A 52 3.75 -9.78 -2.24
N GLY A 53 4.44 -8.93 -2.98
CA GLY A 53 3.85 -8.07 -4.01
C GLY A 53 2.95 -6.95 -3.51
N CYS A 54 2.92 -6.70 -2.20
CA CYS A 54 2.21 -5.54 -1.64
C CYS A 54 2.90 -4.23 -2.02
N ASN A 55 2.16 -3.12 -1.93
CA ASN A 55 2.76 -1.79 -1.95
C ASN A 55 2.20 -0.93 -0.82
N VAL A 56 3.08 -0.21 -0.16
CA VAL A 56 2.79 0.81 0.86
C VAL A 56 3.33 2.12 0.32
N GLN A 57 2.45 2.93 -0.21
CA GLN A 57 2.85 4.12 -0.95
C GLN A 57 3.31 5.25 -0.01
N GLU A 58 3.62 6.39 -0.61
CA GLU A 58 4.21 7.54 0.08
C GLU A 58 3.34 8.01 1.24
N SER A 59 3.98 8.34 2.37
CA SER A 59 3.33 8.91 3.57
C SER A 59 2.26 8.03 4.22
N CYS A 60 2.21 6.73 3.90
CA CYS A 60 1.31 5.81 4.60
C CYS A 60 1.77 5.58 6.05
N THR A 61 0.82 5.30 6.94
CA THR A 61 1.10 4.90 8.32
C THR A 61 0.50 3.53 8.60
N ILE A 62 1.32 2.59 9.08
CA ILE A 62 0.88 1.26 9.52
C ILE A 62 1.29 1.08 10.98
N HIS A 63 0.31 0.83 11.83
CA HIS A 63 0.50 0.66 13.27
C HIS A 63 -0.63 -0.23 13.86
N MET A 64 -0.62 -0.48 15.17
CA MET A 64 -1.64 -1.28 15.86
C MET A 64 -1.72 -0.95 17.35
N PHE A 65 -2.76 -1.46 18.00
CA PHE A 65 -2.83 -1.59 19.46
C PHE A 65 -1.91 -2.71 19.97
N PRO A 66 -1.56 -2.68 21.28
CA PRO A 66 -0.74 -3.72 21.89
C PRO A 66 -1.30 -5.13 21.66
N GLY A 67 -0.42 -6.06 21.23
CA GLY A 67 -0.76 -7.48 21.03
C GLY A 67 -1.50 -7.80 19.73
N VAL A 68 -1.79 -6.81 18.88
CA VAL A 68 -2.45 -7.03 17.58
C VAL A 68 -1.40 -7.19 16.48
N THR A 69 -1.73 -7.95 15.44
CA THR A 69 -0.95 -8.04 14.22
C THR A 69 -1.71 -7.43 13.06
N VAL A 70 -1.13 -6.43 12.41
CA VAL A 70 -1.58 -5.94 11.10
C VAL A 70 -1.11 -6.91 10.04
N HIS A 71 -2.01 -7.34 9.16
CA HIS A 71 -1.67 -8.22 8.05
C HIS A 71 -2.13 -7.62 6.72
N LEU A 72 -1.18 -7.33 5.85
CA LEU A 72 -1.41 -7.01 4.45
C LEU A 72 -1.18 -8.28 3.64
N GLU A 73 -2.25 -8.89 3.15
CA GLU A 73 -2.17 -10.11 2.34
C GLU A 73 -1.62 -9.80 0.94
N ARG A 74 -1.19 -10.85 0.24
CA ARG A 74 -0.54 -10.74 -1.06
C ARG A 74 -1.18 -9.71 -1.99
N SER A 75 -0.34 -8.90 -2.62
CA SER A 75 -0.76 -7.86 -3.58
C SER A 75 -1.71 -6.80 -3.00
N ALA A 76 -1.82 -6.67 -1.67
CA ALA A 76 -2.55 -5.56 -1.05
C ALA A 76 -1.90 -4.23 -1.47
N HIS A 77 -2.76 -3.26 -1.80
CA HIS A 77 -2.35 -1.98 -2.37
C HIS A 77 -2.77 -0.85 -1.45
N ILE A 78 -1.81 -0.22 -0.77
CA ILE A 78 -2.06 0.86 0.18
C ILE A 78 -1.68 2.19 -0.46
N GLY A 79 -2.70 2.94 -0.85
CA GLY A 79 -2.57 4.21 -1.57
C GLY A 79 -1.99 5.32 -0.69
N HIS A 80 -1.40 6.33 -1.35
CA HIS A 80 -0.68 7.45 -0.73
C HIS A 80 -1.41 8.03 0.48
N GLY A 81 -0.71 8.22 1.58
CA GLY A 81 -1.22 8.83 2.81
C GLY A 81 -2.25 8.01 3.59
N ALA A 82 -2.56 6.78 3.16
CA ALA A 82 -3.53 5.95 3.89
C ALA A 82 -2.98 5.52 5.25
N ILE A 83 -3.90 5.33 6.20
CA ILE A 83 -3.61 4.84 7.55
C ILE A 83 -4.27 3.46 7.72
N VAL A 84 -3.47 2.46 8.09
CA VAL A 84 -3.94 1.12 8.46
C VAL A 84 -3.55 0.87 9.91
N HIS A 85 -4.53 0.81 10.80
CA HIS A 85 -4.31 0.63 12.22
C HIS A 85 -5.02 -0.63 12.71
N GLY A 86 -4.25 -1.64 13.17
CA GLY A 86 -4.76 -2.87 13.76
C GLY A 86 -5.68 -3.71 12.85
N ALA A 87 -5.59 -3.58 11.54
CA ALA A 87 -6.53 -4.17 10.58
C ALA A 87 -5.90 -5.28 9.74
N ARG A 88 -6.76 -6.08 9.09
CA ARG A 88 -6.40 -7.06 8.07
C ARG A 88 -6.86 -6.59 6.69
N ILE A 89 -5.93 -6.55 5.74
CA ILE A 89 -6.21 -6.17 4.36
C ILE A 89 -6.04 -7.40 3.48
N GLY A 90 -7.13 -7.87 2.91
CA GLY A 90 -7.19 -9.09 2.12
C GLY A 90 -6.43 -9.04 0.80
N GLU A 91 -6.18 -10.22 0.25
CA GLU A 91 -5.44 -10.39 -0.99
C GLU A 91 -5.98 -9.50 -2.11
N ASN A 92 -5.07 -8.83 -2.79
CA ASN A 92 -5.39 -7.94 -3.92
C ASN A 92 -6.45 -6.87 -3.61
N ALA A 93 -6.62 -6.46 -2.35
CA ALA A 93 -7.48 -5.33 -1.99
C ALA A 93 -6.77 -3.99 -2.24
N LEU A 94 -7.54 -2.94 -2.46
CA LEU A 94 -7.07 -1.56 -2.62
C LEU A 94 -7.59 -0.71 -1.46
N ILE A 95 -6.70 -0.06 -0.76
CA ILE A 95 -7.00 1.04 0.17
C ILE A 95 -6.66 2.34 -0.55
N GLY A 96 -7.67 3.16 -0.79
CA GLY A 96 -7.53 4.40 -1.54
C GLY A 96 -6.71 5.47 -0.79
N MET A 97 -6.27 6.49 -1.52
CA MET A 97 -5.45 7.59 -0.98
C MET A 97 -6.14 8.26 0.21
N ASN A 98 -5.37 8.49 1.30
CA ASN A 98 -5.83 9.12 2.54
C ASN A 98 -7.05 8.42 3.19
N ALA A 99 -7.32 7.16 2.86
CA ALA A 99 -8.30 6.37 3.60
C ALA A 99 -7.74 5.95 4.96
N VAL A 100 -8.63 5.79 5.95
CA VAL A 100 -8.28 5.34 7.29
C VAL A 100 -9.01 4.03 7.57
N VAL A 101 -8.27 2.99 7.90
CA VAL A 101 -8.82 1.68 8.29
C VAL A 101 -8.44 1.41 9.74
N MET A 102 -9.47 1.28 10.59
CA MET A 102 -9.30 1.19 12.04
C MET A 102 -9.22 -0.27 12.52
N ASP A 103 -8.96 -0.39 13.82
CA ASP A 103 -8.66 -1.63 14.52
C ASP A 103 -9.69 -2.74 14.33
N ASN A 104 -9.20 -3.96 14.21
CA ASN A 104 -10.00 -5.17 14.02
C ASN A 104 -10.91 -5.15 12.78
N ALA A 105 -10.78 -4.13 11.92
CA ALA A 105 -11.46 -4.13 10.63
C ALA A 105 -10.79 -5.14 9.70
N THR A 106 -11.63 -5.78 8.87
CA THR A 106 -11.17 -6.68 7.82
C THR A 106 -11.67 -6.17 6.47
N VAL A 107 -10.76 -5.94 5.55
CA VAL A 107 -11.09 -5.63 4.16
C VAL A 107 -10.94 -6.91 3.34
N GLY A 108 -12.04 -7.47 2.85
CA GLY A 108 -12.03 -8.73 2.09
C GLY A 108 -11.25 -8.64 0.78
N ALA A 109 -10.77 -9.80 0.30
CA ALA A 109 -9.95 -9.90 -0.90
C ALA A 109 -10.62 -9.24 -2.13
N GLY A 110 -9.81 -8.59 -2.97
CA GLY A 110 -10.27 -7.92 -4.18
C GLY A 110 -11.22 -6.74 -3.96
N SER A 111 -11.36 -6.27 -2.73
CA SER A 111 -12.20 -5.10 -2.42
C SER A 111 -11.47 -3.79 -2.74
N ILE A 112 -12.24 -2.75 -2.97
CA ILE A 112 -11.76 -1.39 -3.26
C ILE A 112 -12.36 -0.43 -2.25
N VAL A 113 -11.55 0.07 -1.34
CA VAL A 113 -11.87 1.16 -0.43
C VAL A 113 -11.49 2.47 -1.13
N GLY A 114 -12.46 3.35 -1.33
CA GLY A 114 -12.26 4.62 -2.03
C GLY A 114 -11.36 5.58 -1.25
N ALA A 115 -10.81 6.58 -1.95
CA ALA A 115 -10.02 7.64 -1.33
C ALA A 115 -10.84 8.39 -0.26
N LEU A 116 -10.16 8.86 0.82
CA LEU A 116 -10.76 9.59 1.94
C LEU A 116 -11.83 8.79 2.73
N CYS A 117 -11.93 7.50 2.52
CA CYS A 117 -12.88 6.65 3.21
C CYS A 117 -12.43 6.38 4.66
N PHE A 118 -13.37 6.42 5.61
CA PHE A 118 -13.13 6.03 6.99
C PHE A 118 -13.81 4.70 7.29
N VAL A 119 -13.02 3.63 7.41
CA VAL A 119 -13.47 2.29 7.80
C VAL A 119 -13.37 2.19 9.32
N PRO A 120 -14.52 2.17 10.04
CA PRO A 120 -14.50 2.12 11.49
C PRO A 120 -14.00 0.76 12.02
N SER A 121 -13.61 0.77 13.30
CA SER A 121 -13.16 -0.44 14.00
C SER A 121 -14.19 -1.57 13.89
N GLU A 122 -13.67 -2.81 13.81
CA GLU A 122 -14.45 -4.05 13.75
C GLU A 122 -15.30 -4.24 12.48
N MET A 123 -15.29 -3.29 11.55
CA MET A 123 -16.02 -3.42 10.29
C MET A 123 -15.49 -4.58 9.47
N GLN A 124 -16.40 -5.49 9.09
CA GLN A 124 -16.10 -6.63 8.22
C GLN A 124 -16.60 -6.33 6.81
N ILE A 125 -15.68 -6.02 5.90
CA ILE A 125 -15.98 -5.77 4.50
C ILE A 125 -15.86 -7.09 3.74
N PRO A 126 -16.95 -7.58 3.12
CA PRO A 126 -16.91 -8.82 2.34
C PRO A 126 -15.94 -8.70 1.15
N PRO A 127 -15.41 -9.84 0.65
CA PRO A 127 -14.61 -9.83 -0.57
C PRO A 127 -15.32 -9.13 -1.75
N ARG A 128 -14.56 -8.53 -2.65
CA ARG A 128 -15.04 -7.89 -3.87
C ARG A 128 -16.09 -6.79 -3.63
N SER A 129 -15.92 -6.03 -2.57
CA SER A 129 -16.78 -4.90 -2.23
C SER A 129 -16.16 -3.56 -2.64
N VAL A 130 -16.97 -2.67 -3.22
CA VAL A 130 -16.63 -1.25 -3.37
C VAL A 130 -17.16 -0.51 -2.16
N VAL A 131 -16.27 0.16 -1.43
CA VAL A 131 -16.56 0.82 -0.16
C VAL A 131 -16.17 2.29 -0.25
N VAL A 132 -17.06 3.19 0.14
CA VAL A 132 -16.81 4.64 0.13
C VAL A 132 -17.48 5.32 1.32
N GLY A 133 -17.02 6.52 1.61
CA GLY A 133 -17.66 7.43 2.57
C GLY A 133 -16.99 7.47 3.95
N ASN A 134 -17.48 8.40 4.77
CA ASN A 134 -17.12 8.58 6.17
C ASN A 134 -18.41 8.73 6.99
N PRO A 135 -18.85 7.69 7.75
CA PRO A 135 -18.25 6.36 7.81
C PRO A 135 -18.43 5.54 6.52
N ALA A 136 -17.59 4.53 6.36
CA ALA A 136 -17.55 3.62 5.22
C ALA A 136 -18.88 2.89 5.00
N LYS A 137 -19.29 2.77 3.73
CA LYS A 137 -20.45 1.96 3.31
C LYS A 137 -20.09 1.12 2.09
N VAL A 138 -20.49 -0.14 2.09
CA VAL A 138 -20.46 -0.98 0.88
C VAL A 138 -21.52 -0.46 -0.07
N VAL A 139 -21.12 -0.03 -1.27
CA VAL A 139 -22.03 0.58 -2.26
C VAL A 139 -22.33 -0.31 -3.46
N LYS A 140 -21.43 -1.24 -3.77
CA LYS A 140 -21.61 -2.23 -4.85
C LYS A 140 -20.54 -3.32 -4.80
N GLN A 141 -20.68 -4.32 -5.66
CA GLN A 141 -19.65 -5.33 -5.90
C GLN A 141 -18.58 -4.82 -6.90
N VAL A 142 -17.35 -5.30 -6.72
CA VAL A 142 -16.26 -5.10 -7.69
C VAL A 142 -16.51 -6.02 -8.88
N SER A 143 -16.67 -5.45 -10.07
CA SER A 143 -16.79 -6.25 -11.31
C SER A 143 -15.44 -6.87 -11.71
N ASP A 144 -15.44 -7.82 -12.64
CA ASP A 144 -14.21 -8.45 -13.13
C ASP A 144 -13.30 -7.43 -13.82
N GLU A 145 -13.90 -6.49 -14.58
CA GLU A 145 -13.15 -5.42 -15.23
C GLU A 145 -12.49 -4.46 -14.20
N MET A 146 -13.22 -4.13 -13.12
CA MET A 146 -12.66 -3.30 -12.05
C MET A 146 -11.49 -4.02 -11.34
N LEU A 147 -11.65 -5.33 -11.10
CA LEU A 147 -10.59 -6.12 -10.49
C LEU A 147 -9.37 -6.23 -11.39
N ALA A 148 -9.58 -6.47 -12.69
CA ALA A 148 -8.50 -6.52 -13.67
C ALA A 148 -7.75 -5.19 -13.74
N TRP A 149 -8.47 -4.08 -13.86
CA TRP A 149 -7.91 -2.72 -13.86
C TRP A 149 -7.07 -2.45 -12.59
N LYS A 150 -7.61 -2.78 -11.41
CA LYS A 150 -6.90 -2.63 -10.13
C LYS A 150 -5.63 -3.49 -10.09
N THR A 151 -5.72 -4.73 -10.55
CA THR A 151 -4.60 -5.68 -10.56
C THR A 151 -3.47 -5.18 -11.47
N GLU A 152 -3.82 -4.65 -12.65
CA GLU A 152 -2.84 -4.01 -13.55
C GLU A 152 -2.13 -2.83 -12.87
N GLY A 153 -2.90 -1.95 -12.18
CA GLY A 153 -2.32 -0.85 -11.40
C GLY A 153 -1.38 -1.33 -10.29
N THR A 154 -1.70 -2.46 -9.64
CA THR A 154 -0.82 -3.07 -8.63
C THR A 154 0.46 -3.64 -9.25
N ALA A 155 0.37 -4.25 -10.43
CA ALA A 155 1.53 -4.79 -11.14
C ALA A 155 2.58 -3.69 -11.48
N LEU A 156 2.15 -2.45 -11.72
CA LEU A 156 3.07 -1.32 -11.90
C LEU A 156 3.94 -1.09 -10.66
N TYR A 157 3.35 -1.18 -9.46
CA TYR A 157 4.09 -1.06 -8.20
C TYR A 157 4.98 -2.27 -7.93
N GLN A 158 4.56 -3.47 -8.33
CA GLN A 158 5.37 -4.70 -8.20
C GLN A 158 6.63 -4.66 -9.09
N ALA A 159 6.59 -3.91 -10.19
CA ALA A 159 7.75 -3.70 -11.05
C ALA A 159 8.72 -2.62 -10.51
N LEU A 160 8.28 -1.75 -9.58
CA LEU A 160 9.12 -0.65 -9.07
C LEU A 160 10.36 -1.11 -8.30
N PRO A 161 10.31 -2.13 -7.39
CA PRO A 161 11.48 -2.52 -6.61
C PRO A 161 12.73 -2.78 -7.45
N ALA A 162 12.62 -3.55 -8.53
CA ALA A 162 13.73 -3.85 -9.43
C ALA A 162 14.24 -2.57 -10.11
N ARG A 163 13.33 -1.77 -10.70
CA ARG A 163 13.68 -0.55 -11.41
C ARG A 163 14.36 0.49 -10.51
N LEU A 164 13.87 0.64 -9.27
CA LEU A 164 14.43 1.61 -8.32
C LEU A 164 15.81 1.20 -7.84
N ARG A 165 16.07 -0.10 -7.64
CA ARG A 165 17.42 -0.58 -7.31
C ARG A 165 18.44 -0.27 -8.42
N GLU A 166 18.01 -0.30 -9.67
CA GLU A 166 18.89 -0.04 -10.81
C GLU A 166 19.09 1.45 -11.10
N SER A 167 18.05 2.28 -10.90
CA SER A 167 18.03 3.64 -11.46
C SER A 167 17.88 4.76 -10.43
N LEU A 168 17.45 4.47 -9.18
CA LEU A 168 17.31 5.52 -8.17
C LEU A 168 18.66 5.86 -7.54
N HIS A 169 19.12 7.07 -7.74
CA HIS A 169 20.35 7.59 -7.13
C HIS A 169 20.20 9.08 -6.81
N PRO A 170 20.92 9.59 -5.81
CA PRO A 170 21.01 11.02 -5.55
C PRO A 170 21.56 11.75 -6.78
N CYS A 171 21.03 12.93 -7.08
CA CYS A 171 21.51 13.77 -8.16
C CYS A 171 21.41 15.25 -7.80
N GLU A 172 22.22 16.06 -8.48
CA GLU A 172 22.03 17.51 -8.47
C GLU A 172 20.87 17.89 -9.42
N PRO A 173 19.98 18.81 -9.02
CA PRO A 173 18.87 19.19 -9.87
C PRO A 173 19.35 20.02 -11.07
N LEU A 174 18.79 19.75 -12.23
CA LEU A 174 18.98 20.61 -13.40
C LEU A 174 18.29 21.96 -13.17
N ARG A 175 18.87 23.04 -13.65
CA ARG A 175 18.33 24.40 -13.52
C ARG A 175 17.38 24.76 -14.66
N GLU A 176 17.49 24.07 -15.79
CA GLU A 176 16.68 24.30 -16.99
C GLU A 176 16.21 22.95 -17.55
N VAL A 177 15.12 22.97 -18.30
CA VAL A 177 14.61 21.77 -18.99
C VAL A 177 15.46 21.54 -20.24
N PRO A 178 16.15 20.40 -20.38
CA PRO A 178 16.93 20.09 -21.57
C PRO A 178 16.04 20.05 -22.82
N ALA A 179 16.54 20.56 -23.93
CA ALA A 179 15.89 20.39 -25.21
C ALA A 179 15.74 18.91 -25.54
N GLY A 180 14.56 18.49 -25.99
CA GLY A 180 14.27 17.09 -26.32
C GLY A 180 14.12 16.16 -25.11
N ARG A 181 13.85 16.68 -23.91
CA ARG A 181 13.59 15.84 -22.73
C ARG A 181 12.51 14.81 -23.01
N ALA A 182 12.86 13.53 -22.90
CA ALA A 182 11.92 12.42 -23.09
C ALA A 182 10.75 12.48 -22.11
N GLN A 183 9.58 12.07 -22.56
CA GLN A 183 8.40 11.85 -21.72
C GLN A 183 8.35 10.38 -21.30
N HIS A 184 7.80 10.12 -20.10
CA HIS A 184 7.47 8.74 -19.73
C HIS A 184 6.27 8.25 -20.54
N GLU A 185 6.48 7.22 -21.35
CA GLU A 185 5.41 6.55 -22.07
C GLU A 185 4.83 5.43 -21.16
N MET A 186 3.74 5.74 -20.48
CA MET A 186 2.98 4.75 -19.71
C MET A 186 1.54 4.74 -20.19
N SER A 187 1.00 3.55 -20.43
CA SER A 187 -0.33 3.36 -21.03
C SER A 187 -1.45 3.07 -20.00
N TYR A 188 -1.16 3.10 -18.68
CA TYR A 188 -2.17 2.86 -17.67
C TYR A 188 -3.20 3.99 -17.63
N ARG A 189 -4.49 3.65 -17.80
CA ARG A 189 -5.60 4.60 -17.82
C ARG A 189 -6.35 4.59 -16.50
N THR A 190 -6.93 5.73 -16.14
CA THR A 190 -7.83 5.79 -14.99
C THR A 190 -9.09 4.94 -15.24
N TRP A 191 -9.71 4.43 -14.15
CA TRP A 191 -10.95 3.64 -14.27
C TRP A 191 -12.04 4.33 -15.10
N LYS A 192 -12.16 5.65 -15.02
CA LYS A 192 -13.13 6.43 -15.78
C LYS A 192 -12.85 6.38 -17.28
N GLU A 193 -11.60 6.47 -17.67
CA GLU A 193 -11.17 6.46 -19.08
C GLU A 193 -11.28 5.08 -19.74
N THR A 194 -11.29 4.00 -18.95
CA THR A 194 -11.49 2.63 -19.50
C THR A 194 -12.93 2.36 -19.89
N ARG A 195 -13.87 3.26 -19.55
CA ARG A 195 -15.32 3.11 -19.79
C ARG A 195 -15.85 4.01 -20.90
N THR A 196 -14.99 4.76 -21.56
CA THR A 196 -15.28 5.54 -22.77
C THR A 196 -14.77 4.82 -24.00
#